data_ac4b405f280424673101046b3bbac128
#
_entry.id   ac4b405f280424673101046b3bbac128
#
_cell.length_a   1.000
_cell.length_b   1.000
_cell.length_c   1.000
_cell.angle_alpha   90.00
_cell.angle_beta   90.00
_cell.angle_gamma   90.00
#
_symmetry.space_group_name_H-M   'P 1'
#
loop_
_entity.id
_entity.type
_entity.pdbx_description
1 polymer ?
#
loop_
_entity_poly.entity_id
_entity_poly.type
_entity_poly.pdbx_seq_one_letter_code
_entity_poly.pdbx_strand_id
1 'polypeptide(L)'
;LFSLEAEAQTQVLSAGLLALERDPTQADHLESCMRAAHSLKGAARIVGVDAGVSVAHVMEDCLVSAQEGRLYLRPEHIDALLQGTDLLMRIATPNSVSGPAEIDAYVALMGRLLDPMAAEVANLAPAAPLMAELQLEAPAPVMEEPEPLPPLPQRPSQRVSRGSPPRGSAAARPTARGD
;
A
#
# COMPACT_ATOMS: atom_id res chain seq x y z
N LEU A 1 22.83 -1.36 -24.14
CA LEU A 1 21.67 -2.23 -23.80
C LEU A 1 20.90 -1.72 -22.61
N PHE A 2 21.55 -1.43 -21.47
CA PHE A 2 20.85 -0.93 -20.29
C PHE A 2 20.13 0.40 -20.53
N SER A 3 20.75 1.34 -21.25
CA SER A 3 20.11 2.64 -21.55
C SER A 3 18.80 2.50 -22.33
N LEU A 4 18.73 1.60 -23.31
CA LEU A 4 17.50 1.37 -24.09
C LEU A 4 16.41 0.72 -23.24
N GLU A 5 16.78 -0.24 -22.40
CA GLU A 5 15.84 -0.87 -21.48
C GLU A 5 15.34 0.15 -20.43
N ALA A 6 16.27 0.95 -19.89
CA ALA A 6 15.92 2.00 -18.95
C ALA A 6 14.94 3.01 -19.56
N GLU A 7 15.17 3.45 -20.79
CA GLU A 7 14.25 4.37 -21.48
C GLU A 7 12.87 3.76 -21.65
N ALA A 8 12.77 2.51 -22.12
CA ALA A 8 11.50 1.85 -22.34
C ALA A 8 10.74 1.63 -21.02
N GLN A 9 11.40 1.11 -19.99
CA GLN A 9 10.74 0.77 -18.73
C GLN A 9 10.41 1.99 -17.87
N THR A 10 11.22 3.06 -17.92
CA THR A 10 10.90 4.31 -17.22
C THR A 10 9.72 5.04 -17.84
N GLN A 11 9.48 4.91 -19.15
CA GLN A 11 8.25 5.40 -19.78
C GLN A 11 7.01 4.67 -19.26
N VAL A 12 7.09 3.33 -19.13
CA VAL A 12 6.00 2.52 -18.55
C VAL A 12 5.75 2.92 -17.10
N LEU A 13 6.83 3.08 -16.30
CA LEU A 13 6.73 3.52 -14.91
C LEU A 13 6.07 4.90 -14.81
N SER A 14 6.56 5.89 -15.55
CA SER A 14 6.02 7.26 -15.50
C SER A 14 4.54 7.29 -15.87
N ALA A 15 4.15 6.61 -16.95
CA ALA A 15 2.75 6.57 -17.38
C ALA A 15 1.85 5.85 -16.34
N GLY A 16 2.30 4.71 -15.82
CA GLY A 16 1.58 3.94 -14.82
C GLY A 16 1.45 4.67 -13.48
N LEU A 17 2.53 5.32 -13.01
CA LEU A 17 2.53 6.09 -11.76
C LEU A 17 1.60 7.30 -11.82
N LEU A 18 1.55 8.02 -12.95
CA LEU A 18 0.61 9.13 -13.16
C LEU A 18 -0.86 8.64 -13.23
N ALA A 19 -1.10 7.43 -13.69
CA ALA A 19 -2.42 6.82 -13.62
C ALA A 19 -2.79 6.43 -12.17
N LEU A 20 -1.84 5.85 -11.42
CA LEU A 20 -2.01 5.49 -10.01
C LEU A 20 -2.15 6.70 -9.09
N GLU A 21 -1.59 7.86 -9.44
CA GLU A 21 -1.81 9.11 -8.72
C GLU A 21 -3.29 9.51 -8.72
N ARG A 22 -3.98 9.28 -9.84
CA ARG A 22 -5.41 9.59 -9.99
C ARG A 22 -6.30 8.52 -9.36
N ASP A 23 -5.90 7.27 -9.46
CA ASP A 23 -6.63 6.13 -8.92
C ASP A 23 -5.64 5.04 -8.46
N PRO A 24 -5.26 5.04 -7.16
CA PRO A 24 -4.31 4.08 -6.59
C PRO A 24 -4.80 2.62 -6.59
N THR A 25 -6.07 2.38 -6.94
CA THR A 25 -6.67 1.04 -6.90
C THR A 25 -6.58 0.28 -8.23
N GLN A 26 -6.03 0.91 -9.27
CA GLN A 26 -5.90 0.30 -10.61
C GLN A 26 -4.82 -0.80 -10.62
N ALA A 27 -5.26 -2.03 -10.46
CA ALA A 27 -4.39 -3.21 -10.38
C ALA A 27 -3.51 -3.39 -11.63
N ASP A 28 -4.03 -3.11 -12.83
CA ASP A 28 -3.31 -3.29 -14.10
C ASP A 28 -2.11 -2.34 -14.20
N HIS A 29 -2.26 -1.08 -13.77
CA HIS A 29 -1.17 -0.12 -13.75
C HIS A 29 -0.13 -0.47 -12.68
N LEU A 30 -0.59 -0.92 -11.51
CA LEU A 30 0.29 -1.36 -10.43
C LEU A 30 1.15 -2.56 -10.86
N GLU A 31 0.53 -3.56 -11.49
CA GLU A 31 1.24 -4.72 -12.02
C GLU A 31 2.24 -4.33 -13.12
N SER A 32 1.85 -3.43 -14.03
CA SER A 32 2.73 -2.94 -15.10
C SER A 32 3.95 -2.21 -14.53
N CYS A 33 3.76 -1.35 -13.53
CA CYS A 33 4.85 -0.64 -12.85
C CYS A 33 5.77 -1.62 -12.12
N MET A 34 5.23 -2.60 -11.41
CA MET A 34 6.01 -3.63 -10.71
C MET A 34 6.87 -4.43 -11.68
N ARG A 35 6.31 -4.88 -12.81
CA ARG A 35 7.06 -5.59 -13.86
C ARG A 35 8.15 -4.73 -14.47
N ALA A 36 7.89 -3.44 -14.70
CA ALA A 36 8.89 -2.51 -15.25
C ALA A 36 10.06 -2.30 -14.27
N ALA A 37 9.79 -2.12 -12.97
CA ALA A 37 10.82 -2.02 -11.94
C ALA A 37 11.65 -3.31 -11.84
N HIS A 38 11.01 -4.48 -11.90
CA HIS A 38 11.66 -5.79 -11.92
C HIS A 38 12.59 -5.95 -13.13
N SER A 39 12.13 -5.55 -14.32
CA SER A 39 12.93 -5.60 -15.56
C SER A 39 14.17 -4.71 -15.46
N LEU A 40 14.01 -3.48 -14.94
CA LEU A 40 15.11 -2.55 -14.71
C LEU A 40 16.14 -3.10 -13.73
N LYS A 41 15.70 -3.68 -12.61
CA LYS A 41 16.59 -4.35 -11.65
C LYS A 41 17.39 -5.46 -12.30
N GLY A 42 16.73 -6.30 -13.11
CA GLY A 42 17.37 -7.38 -13.86
C GLY A 42 18.39 -6.87 -14.88
N ALA A 43 18.02 -5.87 -15.67
CA ALA A 43 18.89 -5.27 -16.68
C ALA A 43 20.12 -4.60 -16.05
N ALA A 44 19.94 -3.83 -14.96
CA ALA A 44 21.03 -3.20 -14.21
C ALA A 44 22.00 -4.24 -13.66
N ARG A 45 21.49 -5.36 -13.14
CA ARG A 45 22.31 -6.46 -12.60
C ARG A 45 23.16 -7.12 -13.69
N ILE A 46 22.60 -7.35 -14.90
CA ILE A 46 23.32 -7.98 -16.02
C ILE A 46 24.52 -7.12 -16.45
N VAL A 47 24.39 -5.80 -16.43
CA VAL A 47 25.45 -4.88 -16.86
C VAL A 47 26.34 -4.41 -15.70
N GLY A 48 26.12 -4.87 -14.48
CA GLY A 48 26.92 -4.55 -13.30
C GLY A 48 26.76 -3.11 -12.81
N VAL A 49 25.56 -2.51 -12.96
CA VAL A 49 25.26 -1.16 -12.48
C VAL A 49 24.56 -1.27 -11.12
N ASP A 50 25.35 -1.42 -10.04
CA ASP A 50 24.84 -1.63 -8.68
C ASP A 50 23.90 -0.53 -8.20
N ALA A 51 24.18 0.72 -8.57
CA ALA A 51 23.31 1.86 -8.29
C ALA A 51 21.90 1.67 -8.86
N GLY A 52 21.81 1.22 -10.12
CA GLY A 52 20.53 0.90 -10.77
C GLY A 52 19.80 -0.25 -10.10
N VAL A 53 20.55 -1.28 -9.67
CA VAL A 53 19.97 -2.41 -8.91
C VAL A 53 19.36 -1.94 -7.60
N SER A 54 20.05 -1.09 -6.84
CA SER A 54 19.58 -0.60 -5.54
C SER A 54 18.32 0.25 -5.67
N VAL A 55 18.30 1.18 -6.64
CA VAL A 55 17.15 2.06 -6.88
C VAL A 55 15.94 1.23 -7.35
N ALA A 56 16.10 0.39 -8.37
CA ALA A 56 15.00 -0.42 -8.91
C ALA A 56 14.46 -1.42 -7.87
N HIS A 57 15.31 -1.94 -6.98
CA HIS A 57 14.90 -2.86 -5.92
C HIS A 57 13.92 -2.22 -4.92
N VAL A 58 14.27 -1.06 -4.37
CA VAL A 58 13.38 -0.38 -3.40
C VAL A 58 12.08 0.11 -4.04
N MET A 59 12.12 0.46 -5.34
CA MET A 59 10.90 0.77 -6.09
C MET A 59 10.00 -0.46 -6.25
N GLU A 60 10.58 -1.60 -6.62
CA GLU A 60 9.86 -2.87 -6.72
C GLU A 60 9.24 -3.28 -5.39
N ASP A 61 9.98 -3.18 -4.28
CA ASP A 61 9.49 -3.51 -2.93
C ASP A 61 8.27 -2.65 -2.54
N CYS A 62 8.26 -1.37 -2.91
CA CYS A 62 7.12 -0.47 -2.72
C CYS A 62 5.90 -0.93 -3.52
N LEU A 63 6.08 -1.21 -4.81
CA LEU A 63 5.00 -1.63 -5.70
C LEU A 63 4.45 -3.02 -5.33
N VAL A 64 5.31 -3.96 -4.94
CA VAL A 64 4.91 -5.29 -4.44
C VAL A 64 4.12 -5.15 -3.14
N SER A 65 4.56 -4.30 -2.20
CA SER A 65 3.85 -4.05 -0.94
C SER A 65 2.46 -3.48 -1.18
N ALA A 66 2.32 -2.61 -2.19
CA ALA A 66 1.04 -2.07 -2.61
C ALA A 66 0.15 -3.14 -3.26
N GLN A 67 0.71 -3.98 -4.13
CA GLN A 67 0.00 -5.06 -4.81
C GLN A 67 -0.52 -6.12 -3.82
N GLU A 68 0.25 -6.42 -2.78
CA GLU A 68 -0.14 -7.35 -1.71
C GLU A 68 -1.10 -6.72 -0.68
N GLY A 69 -1.47 -5.46 -0.83
CA GLY A 69 -2.36 -4.74 0.08
C GLY A 69 -1.73 -4.40 1.44
N ARG A 70 -0.39 -4.55 1.57
CA ARG A 70 0.35 -4.17 2.79
C ARG A 70 0.61 -2.67 2.86
N LEU A 71 0.59 -2.00 1.72
CA LEU A 71 0.80 -0.56 1.58
C LEU A 71 -0.33 0.05 0.75
N TYR A 72 -0.92 1.15 1.23
CA TYR A 72 -1.79 1.99 0.41
C TYR A 72 -0.96 3.10 -0.22
N LEU A 73 -0.94 3.18 -1.56
CA LEU A 73 -0.20 4.22 -2.27
C LEU A 73 -0.79 5.59 -1.98
N ARG A 74 0.03 6.47 -1.43
CA ARG A 74 -0.28 7.88 -1.17
C ARG A 74 0.55 8.75 -2.13
N PRO A 75 0.20 10.03 -2.29
CA PRO A 75 0.96 10.94 -3.16
C PRO A 75 2.48 10.92 -2.90
N GLU A 76 2.89 10.84 -1.62
CA GLU A 76 4.31 10.81 -1.26
C GLU A 76 5.05 9.57 -1.81
N HIS A 77 4.34 8.43 -1.91
CA HIS A 77 4.90 7.22 -2.52
C HIS A 77 5.03 7.38 -4.04
N ILE A 78 4.04 8.00 -4.69
CA ILE A 78 4.06 8.25 -6.13
C ILE A 78 5.20 9.23 -6.47
N ASP A 79 5.34 10.32 -5.73
CA ASP A 79 6.43 11.29 -5.89
C ASP A 79 7.81 10.64 -5.75
N ALA A 80 7.99 9.81 -4.72
CA ALA A 80 9.23 9.08 -4.51
C ALA A 80 9.52 8.08 -5.65
N LEU A 81 8.51 7.37 -6.15
CA LEU A 81 8.65 6.44 -7.27
C LEU A 81 8.99 7.18 -8.58
N LEU A 82 8.39 8.36 -8.84
CA LEU A 82 8.74 9.21 -9.97
C LEU A 82 10.19 9.72 -9.85
N GLN A 83 10.61 10.15 -8.66
CA GLN A 83 12.01 10.52 -8.40
C GLN A 83 12.97 9.37 -8.69
N GLY A 84 12.61 8.13 -8.31
CA GLY A 84 13.38 6.92 -8.62
C GLY A 84 13.47 6.65 -10.12
N THR A 85 12.39 6.91 -10.84
CA THR A 85 12.34 6.78 -12.30
C THR A 85 13.34 7.74 -12.98
N ASP A 86 13.37 9.01 -12.54
CA ASP A 86 14.33 10.00 -13.03
C ASP A 86 15.77 9.64 -12.67
N LEU A 87 15.99 9.11 -11.47
CA LEU A 87 17.30 8.65 -11.01
C LEU A 87 17.81 7.49 -11.87
N LEU A 88 16.97 6.52 -12.18
CA LEU A 88 17.31 5.40 -13.08
C LEU A 88 17.68 5.88 -14.48
N MET A 89 16.95 6.85 -15.03
CA MET A 89 17.29 7.45 -16.32
C MET A 89 18.67 8.14 -16.30
N ARG A 90 18.97 8.86 -15.23
CA ARG A 90 20.29 9.49 -15.05
C ARG A 90 21.40 8.45 -14.93
N ILE A 91 21.20 7.39 -14.13
CA ILE A 91 22.15 6.28 -14.01
C ILE A 91 22.39 5.57 -15.35
N ALA A 92 21.35 5.44 -16.18
CA ALA A 92 21.44 4.81 -17.50
C ALA A 92 22.07 5.70 -18.58
N THR A 93 22.16 7.00 -18.33
CA THR A 93 22.71 7.98 -19.30
C THR A 93 24.24 8.03 -19.19
N PRO A 94 24.99 7.79 -20.26
CA PRO A 94 26.44 7.94 -20.27
C PRO A 94 26.86 9.35 -19.86
N ASN A 95 27.85 9.47 -18.99
CA ASN A 95 28.38 10.73 -18.45
C ASN A 95 27.43 11.52 -17.51
N SER A 96 26.34 10.92 -17.08
CA SER A 96 25.51 11.49 -16.02
C SER A 96 26.14 11.17 -14.66
N VAL A 97 26.18 12.15 -13.78
CA VAL A 97 26.80 12.02 -12.45
C VAL A 97 25.68 11.84 -11.42
N SER A 98 25.30 10.59 -11.15
CA SER A 98 24.53 10.27 -9.94
C SER A 98 25.53 9.83 -8.88
N GLY A 99 25.69 10.64 -7.83
CA GLY A 99 26.64 10.33 -6.76
C GLY A 99 26.12 9.22 -5.84
N PRO A 100 27.02 8.43 -5.20
CA PRO A 100 26.62 7.41 -4.25
C PRO A 100 25.70 7.95 -3.14
N ALA A 101 25.97 9.18 -2.65
CA ALA A 101 25.16 9.81 -1.61
C ALA A 101 23.70 10.08 -2.06
N GLU A 102 23.45 10.35 -3.33
CA GLU A 102 22.11 10.55 -3.86
C GLU A 102 21.33 9.22 -3.88
N ILE A 103 22.00 8.14 -4.23
CA ILE A 103 21.41 6.80 -4.26
C ILE A 103 21.10 6.34 -2.83
N ASP A 104 22.04 6.51 -1.90
CA ASP A 104 21.84 6.17 -0.49
C ASP A 104 20.69 6.98 0.14
N ALA A 105 20.60 8.28 -0.19
CA ALA A 105 19.52 9.15 0.26
C ALA A 105 18.16 8.69 -0.28
N TYR A 106 18.10 8.29 -1.55
CA TYR A 106 16.89 7.76 -2.16
C TYR A 106 16.46 6.43 -1.54
N VAL A 107 17.38 5.48 -1.36
CA VAL A 107 17.10 4.19 -0.70
C VAL A 107 16.61 4.40 0.73
N ALA A 108 17.24 5.33 1.47
CA ALA A 108 16.80 5.68 2.82
C ALA A 108 15.41 6.36 2.84
N LEU A 109 15.09 7.18 1.85
CA LEU A 109 13.76 7.78 1.69
C LEU A 109 12.70 6.70 1.49
N MET A 110 12.92 5.79 0.54
CA MET A 110 12.01 4.69 0.26
C MET A 110 11.85 3.77 1.47
N GLY A 111 12.93 3.47 2.19
CA GLY A 111 12.88 2.68 3.42
C GLY A 111 11.98 3.31 4.49
N ARG A 112 12.05 4.63 4.67
CA ARG A 112 11.16 5.35 5.62
C ARG A 112 9.71 5.34 5.16
N LEU A 113 9.44 5.45 3.85
CA LEU A 113 8.07 5.41 3.32
C LEU A 113 7.44 4.02 3.40
N LEU A 114 8.25 2.97 3.36
CA LEU A 114 7.81 1.58 3.50
C LEU A 114 7.64 1.14 4.96
N ASP A 115 8.21 1.88 5.92
CA ASP A 115 8.09 1.57 7.34
C ASP A 115 6.74 2.11 7.88
N PRO A 116 5.79 1.23 8.27
CA PRO A 116 4.50 1.65 8.78
C PRO A 116 4.61 2.46 10.09
N MET A 117 5.66 2.23 10.89
CA MET A 117 5.89 2.98 12.12
C MET A 117 6.39 4.41 11.85
N ALA A 118 7.15 4.62 10.78
CA ALA A 118 7.59 5.96 10.37
C ALA A 118 6.43 6.83 9.83
N ALA A 119 5.45 6.21 9.19
CA ALA A 119 4.26 6.89 8.69
C ALA A 119 3.36 7.42 9.82
N GLU A 120 3.30 6.72 10.94
CA GLU A 120 2.48 7.13 12.11
C GLU A 120 3.13 8.29 12.87
N VAL A 121 4.46 8.30 12.98
CA VAL A 121 5.21 9.40 13.59
C VAL A 121 5.13 10.69 12.74
N ALA A 122 5.11 10.57 11.41
CA ALA A 122 4.97 11.74 10.53
C ALA A 122 3.55 12.36 10.61
N ASN A 123 2.53 11.54 10.92
CA ASN A 123 1.15 12.01 11.11
C ASN A 123 0.91 12.59 12.52
N LEU A 124 1.85 12.37 13.45
CA LEU A 124 1.88 12.93 14.81
C LEU A 124 2.79 14.15 14.95
N ALA A 125 3.36 14.64 13.84
CA ALA A 125 4.08 15.92 13.85
C ALA A 125 3.08 17.04 14.12
N PRO A 126 3.24 17.79 15.22
CA PRO A 126 2.26 18.78 15.64
C PRO A 126 2.27 19.93 14.65
N ALA A 127 1.08 20.30 14.18
CA ALA A 127 0.87 21.66 13.73
C ALA A 127 1.48 22.60 14.76
N ALA A 128 2.34 23.47 14.27
CA ALA A 128 3.17 24.39 15.03
C ALA A 128 2.42 25.07 16.19
N PRO A 129 3.14 25.39 17.26
CA PRO A 129 2.54 26.07 18.41
C PRO A 129 2.33 27.54 18.09
N LEU A 130 1.11 27.99 18.11
CA LEU A 130 0.84 29.41 18.24
C LEU A 130 0.14 29.67 19.56
N MET A 131 0.91 30.30 20.45
CA MET A 131 0.52 31.15 21.54
C MET A 131 -0.11 30.47 22.79
N ALA A 132 0.78 30.25 23.72
CA ALA A 132 0.48 30.39 25.12
C ALA A 132 -0.02 31.80 25.41
N GLU A 133 -1.14 31.92 26.04
CA GLU A 133 -1.32 32.91 27.11
C GLU A 133 -2.55 32.57 27.96
N LEU A 134 -2.24 32.36 29.21
CA LEU A 134 -2.98 32.65 30.45
C LEU A 134 -4.53 32.70 30.39
N GLN A 135 -5.15 31.77 31.11
CA GLN A 135 -5.92 32.27 32.27
C GLN A 135 -6.19 31.14 33.26
N LEU A 136 -5.68 31.41 34.43
CA LEU A 136 -5.97 30.89 35.73
C LEU A 136 -7.45 31.13 36.06
N GLU A 137 -8.22 30.10 36.40
CA GLU A 137 -9.14 30.08 37.52
C GLU A 137 -9.99 28.81 37.49
N ALA A 138 -9.83 28.02 38.52
CA ALA A 138 -10.76 26.96 38.88
C ALA A 138 -11.98 27.56 39.60
N PRO A 139 -13.13 26.90 39.56
CA PRO A 139 -13.51 26.20 40.77
C PRO A 139 -14.04 24.77 40.52
N ALA A 140 -13.89 23.98 41.59
CA ALA A 140 -14.11 22.55 41.66
C ALA A 140 -15.58 22.12 41.45
N PRO A 141 -15.76 20.86 41.05
CA PRO A 141 -17.05 20.32 40.65
C PRO A 141 -17.84 19.76 41.82
N VAL A 142 -19.11 19.98 41.72
CA VAL A 142 -20.13 19.29 42.54
C VAL A 142 -20.31 17.88 41.96
N MET A 143 -20.09 16.90 42.81
CA MET A 143 -20.42 15.49 42.53
C MET A 143 -21.94 15.32 42.51
N GLU A 144 -22.49 14.96 41.39
CA GLU A 144 -23.85 14.47 41.26
C GLU A 144 -23.83 12.96 41.08
N GLU A 145 -24.50 12.30 42.01
CA GLU A 145 -24.60 10.85 42.15
C GLU A 145 -25.42 10.26 41.00
N PRO A 146 -25.07 9.15 40.39
CA PRO A 146 -25.85 8.60 39.29
C PRO A 146 -27.08 7.85 39.77
N GLU A 147 -28.23 8.25 39.25
CA GLU A 147 -29.50 7.55 39.42
C GLU A 147 -29.46 6.10 38.88
N PRO A 148 -30.14 5.16 39.52
CA PRO A 148 -30.18 3.77 39.12
C PRO A 148 -31.04 3.55 37.88
N LEU A 149 -30.46 2.85 36.87
CA LEU A 149 -31.10 2.45 35.64
C LEU A 149 -32.31 1.50 35.86
N PRO A 150 -33.40 1.65 35.11
CA PRO A 150 -34.56 0.77 35.18
C PRO A 150 -34.27 -0.60 34.61
N PRO A 151 -34.93 -1.67 35.11
CA PRO A 151 -34.66 -3.04 34.67
C PRO A 151 -35.14 -3.32 33.25
N LEU A 152 -34.32 -4.08 32.50
CA LEU A 152 -34.58 -4.51 31.15
C LEU A 152 -35.80 -5.47 31.07
N PRO A 153 -36.65 -5.37 30.05
CA PRO A 153 -37.76 -6.29 29.85
C PRO A 153 -37.27 -7.70 29.44
N GLN A 154 -37.77 -8.69 30.13
CA GLN A 154 -37.52 -10.10 29.89
C GLN A 154 -38.19 -10.54 28.58
N ARG A 155 -37.44 -11.14 27.68
CA ARG A 155 -37.94 -11.78 26.47
C ARG A 155 -38.71 -13.06 26.81
N PRO A 156 -39.90 -13.27 26.25
CA PRO A 156 -40.60 -14.57 26.42
C PRO A 156 -39.92 -15.68 25.61
N SER A 157 -39.71 -16.80 26.27
CA SER A 157 -39.19 -18.03 25.70
C SER A 157 -40.14 -18.57 24.63
N GLN A 158 -39.75 -18.59 23.37
CA GLN A 158 -40.47 -19.35 22.35
C GLN A 158 -40.01 -20.80 22.34
N ARG A 159 -40.97 -21.64 22.67
CA ARG A 159 -40.96 -23.09 22.67
C ARG A 159 -40.74 -23.64 21.25
N VAL A 160 -39.64 -24.31 21.05
CA VAL A 160 -39.34 -24.98 19.78
C VAL A 160 -40.16 -26.26 19.69
N SER A 161 -41.10 -26.28 18.78
CA SER A 161 -41.83 -27.51 18.38
C SER A 161 -40.95 -28.27 17.38
N ARG A 162 -40.61 -29.48 17.75
CA ARG A 162 -40.01 -30.50 16.90
C ARG A 162 -41.02 -30.94 15.85
N GLY A 163 -40.72 -30.74 14.58
CA GLY A 163 -41.40 -31.39 13.45
C GLY A 163 -40.43 -32.30 12.72
N SER A 164 -40.75 -33.56 12.74
CA SER A 164 -40.03 -34.66 12.07
C SER A 164 -40.12 -34.58 10.54
N PRO A 165 -39.17 -35.19 9.80
CA PRO A 165 -39.12 -35.15 8.35
C PRO A 165 -39.97 -36.28 7.72
N PRO A 166 -40.48 -36.14 6.50
CA PRO A 166 -40.97 -37.25 5.72
C PRO A 166 -39.86 -37.87 4.85
N ARG A 167 -39.81 -39.14 4.88
CA ARG A 167 -39.11 -40.07 3.99
C ARG A 167 -39.83 -40.17 2.64
N GLY A 168 -39.06 -40.53 1.64
CA GLY A 168 -39.50 -41.19 0.42
C GLY A 168 -39.04 -40.44 -0.82
N SER A 169 -38.55 -40.97 -1.84
CA SER A 169 -38.40 -42.30 -2.38
C SER A 169 -37.68 -42.15 -3.72
N ALA A 170 -36.62 -42.90 -3.88
CA ALA A 170 -36.31 -43.81 -4.96
C ALA A 170 -36.39 -43.37 -6.44
N ALA A 171 -35.33 -43.76 -7.14
CA ALA A 171 -35.25 -44.30 -8.50
C ALA A 171 -35.22 -43.25 -9.62
N ALA A 172 -34.38 -43.28 -10.63
CA ALA A 172 -33.71 -44.34 -11.35
C ALA A 172 -32.67 -43.74 -12.30
N ARG A 173 -31.55 -44.44 -12.48
CA ARG A 173 -30.78 -44.43 -13.73
C ARG A 173 -31.55 -45.21 -14.82
N PRO A 174 -31.34 -44.94 -16.10
CA PRO A 174 -30.39 -45.71 -16.89
C PRO A 174 -29.62 -44.90 -17.93
N THR A 175 -28.35 -45.20 -18.11
CA THR A 175 -27.63 -45.93 -19.20
C THR A 175 -28.08 -45.71 -20.64
N ALA A 176 -27.10 -45.43 -21.48
CA ALA A 176 -26.73 -45.96 -22.77
C ALA A 176 -26.43 -44.87 -23.79
N ARG A 177 -25.21 -44.75 -24.25
CA ARG A 177 -24.55 -45.43 -25.36
C ARG A 177 -24.96 -44.92 -26.74
N GLY A 178 -23.98 -44.54 -27.51
CA GLY A 178 -23.80 -44.86 -28.91
C GLY A 178 -23.82 -43.63 -29.82
N ASP A 179 -22.87 -43.34 -30.47
CA ASP A 179 -22.19 -43.57 -31.72
C ASP A 179 -21.30 -42.42 -32.05
#